data_a457528cf54fd53b44f7a4b795e89c41
#
_entry.id   a457528cf54fd53b44f7a4b795e89c41
#
_cell.length_a   1.000
_cell.length_b   1.000
_cell.length_c   1.000
_cell.angle_alpha   90.00
_cell.angle_beta   90.00
_cell.angle_gamma   90.00
#
_symmetry.space_group_name_H-M   'P 1'
#
loop_
_entity.id
_entity.type
_entity.pdbx_description
1 polymer ?
#
loop_
_entity_poly.entity_id
_entity_poly.type
_entity_poly.pdbx_seq_one_letter_code
_entity_poly.pdbx_strand_id
1 'polypeptide(L)'
;MRLFLIAGFSTLTTVMLASQALAVLDTPTNINGVEAVCTGVGSAKDDPRWAAYPVKIVLATTDGANLANAHVSLAKNGKEVAGLDCDAPWILFKPLPGSYTATASLIGGSGGSVSSQSFTTTGDGAQKEITLTFNRPSNQPVPVN
;
A
#
# COMPACT_ATOMS: atom_id res chain seq x y z
N MET A 1 34.34 31.61 46.64
CA MET A 1 32.92 31.38 46.34
C MET A 1 32.77 31.42 44.83
N ARG A 2 32.75 30.25 44.18
CA ARG A 2 32.66 30.14 42.72
C ARG A 2 31.26 29.63 42.37
N LEU A 3 30.46 30.47 41.69
CA LEU A 3 29.16 30.13 41.17
C LEU A 3 29.36 29.35 39.86
N PHE A 4 28.91 28.11 39.81
CA PHE A 4 28.78 27.35 38.55
C PHE A 4 27.33 27.54 38.00
N LEU A 5 27.22 28.26 36.88
CA LEU A 5 25.99 28.30 36.08
C LEU A 5 25.94 27.03 35.24
N ILE A 6 24.96 26.17 35.51
CA ILE A 6 24.63 25.04 34.68
C ILE A 6 23.57 25.52 33.66
N ALA A 7 23.98 25.69 32.41
CA ALA A 7 23.06 25.94 31.29
C ALA A 7 22.43 24.62 30.87
N GLY A 8 21.15 24.45 31.19
CA GLY A 8 20.36 23.30 30.71
C GLY A 8 19.97 23.49 29.24
N PHE A 9 20.52 22.66 28.34
CA PHE A 9 20.06 22.55 26.98
C PHE A 9 18.83 21.65 26.95
N SER A 10 17.65 22.26 26.81
CA SER A 10 16.41 21.53 26.47
C SER A 10 16.41 21.22 24.97
N THR A 11 16.69 19.98 24.61
CA THR A 11 16.49 19.49 23.23
C THR A 11 15.00 19.23 22.98
N LEU A 12 14.38 20.09 22.19
CA LEU A 12 13.01 19.90 21.71
C LEU A 12 13.04 18.83 20.61
N THR A 13 12.61 17.61 20.94
CA THR A 13 12.48 16.54 19.96
C THR A 13 11.16 16.75 19.20
N THR A 14 11.25 17.28 17.98
CA THR A 14 10.08 17.41 17.10
C THR A 14 9.74 16.04 16.54
N VAL A 15 8.66 15.42 17.00
CA VAL A 15 8.10 14.20 16.42
C VAL A 15 7.37 14.61 15.15
N MET A 16 7.92 14.29 13.98
CA MET A 16 7.23 14.41 12.71
C MET A 16 6.22 13.26 12.58
N LEU A 17 4.95 13.57 12.79
CA LEU A 17 3.85 12.69 12.44
C LEU A 17 3.73 12.68 10.90
N ALA A 18 4.14 11.60 10.27
CA ALA A 18 3.88 11.39 8.84
C ALA A 18 2.37 11.17 8.66
N SER A 19 1.67 12.17 8.13
CA SER A 19 0.27 12.03 7.73
C SER A 19 0.20 11.09 6.52
N GLN A 20 -0.37 9.91 6.71
CA GLN A 20 -0.67 8.99 5.62
C GLN A 20 -1.91 9.51 4.88
N ALA A 21 -1.72 10.11 3.72
CA ALA A 21 -2.82 10.57 2.88
C ALA A 21 -3.43 9.40 2.12
N LEU A 22 -4.77 9.36 2.07
CA LEU A 22 -5.51 8.44 1.21
C LEU A 22 -5.23 8.79 -0.26
N ALA A 23 -4.89 7.80 -1.08
CA ALA A 23 -4.64 8.01 -2.50
C ALA A 23 -5.92 8.44 -3.23
N VAL A 24 -5.79 9.42 -4.12
CA VAL A 24 -6.90 9.81 -5.02
C VAL A 24 -7.11 8.71 -6.05
N LEU A 25 -8.36 8.26 -6.20
CA LEU A 25 -8.68 7.18 -7.15
C LEU A 25 -8.32 7.57 -8.58
N ASP A 26 -7.88 6.59 -9.36
CA ASP A 26 -7.55 6.67 -10.78
C ASP A 26 -6.49 7.72 -11.13
N THR A 27 -5.73 8.15 -10.14
CA THR A 27 -4.70 9.19 -10.28
C THR A 27 -3.32 8.62 -9.96
N PRO A 28 -2.40 8.56 -10.94
CA PRO A 28 -1.03 8.15 -10.68
C PRO A 28 -0.33 9.06 -9.67
N THR A 29 0.40 8.45 -8.76
CA THR A 29 1.18 9.13 -7.72
C THR A 29 2.58 8.54 -7.67
N ASN A 30 3.61 9.38 -7.54
CA ASN A 30 4.98 8.91 -7.34
C ASN A 30 5.30 8.80 -5.85
N ILE A 31 5.74 7.62 -5.44
CA ILE A 31 6.11 7.31 -4.06
C ILE A 31 7.55 6.78 -4.07
N ASN A 32 8.48 7.58 -3.60
CA ASN A 32 9.91 7.22 -3.56
C ASN A 32 10.47 6.73 -4.91
N GLY A 33 10.01 7.31 -6.02
CA GLY A 33 10.42 6.91 -7.36
C GLY A 33 9.62 5.77 -7.99
N VAL A 34 8.66 5.21 -7.27
CA VAL A 34 7.72 4.18 -7.78
C VAL A 34 6.37 4.83 -8.06
N GLU A 35 5.94 4.80 -9.32
CA GLU A 35 4.60 5.25 -9.68
C GLU A 35 3.57 4.22 -9.21
N ALA A 36 2.51 4.69 -8.58
CA ALA A 36 1.44 3.87 -8.04
C ALA A 36 0.07 4.46 -8.34
N VAL A 37 -0.94 3.61 -8.48
CA VAL A 37 -2.33 4.00 -8.70
C VAL A 37 -3.26 3.13 -7.86
N CYS A 38 -4.24 3.79 -7.23
CA CYS A 38 -5.37 3.17 -6.55
C CYS A 38 -6.58 3.22 -7.49
N THR A 39 -7.13 2.07 -7.90
CA THR A 39 -8.16 1.98 -8.95
C THR A 39 -9.00 0.68 -8.82
N GLY A 40 -9.80 0.39 -9.83
CA GLY A 40 -10.56 -0.87 -9.93
C GLY A 40 -12.02 -0.73 -9.53
N VAL A 41 -12.56 0.48 -9.52
CA VAL A 41 -13.97 0.75 -9.25
C VAL A 41 -14.68 1.15 -10.54
N GLY A 42 -15.80 0.51 -10.83
CA GLY A 42 -16.66 0.82 -11.98
C GLY A 42 -15.93 0.70 -13.33
N SER A 43 -16.17 1.64 -14.22
CA SER A 43 -15.58 1.67 -15.58
C SER A 43 -14.06 1.93 -15.60
N ALA A 44 -13.47 2.39 -14.51
CA ALA A 44 -12.03 2.56 -14.40
C ALA A 44 -11.26 1.25 -14.56
N LYS A 45 -11.92 0.10 -14.34
CA LYS A 45 -11.32 -1.23 -14.59
C LYS A 45 -10.90 -1.43 -16.06
N ASP A 46 -11.58 -0.76 -16.98
CA ASP A 46 -11.38 -0.91 -18.43
C ASP A 46 -10.40 0.14 -19.00
N ASP A 47 -9.80 0.97 -18.15
CA ASP A 47 -8.87 1.99 -18.59
C ASP A 47 -7.58 1.35 -19.16
N PRO A 48 -7.25 1.59 -20.44
CA PRO A 48 -6.09 0.96 -21.08
C PRO A 48 -4.75 1.39 -20.49
N ARG A 49 -4.68 2.50 -19.74
CA ARG A 49 -3.45 2.96 -19.08
C ARG A 49 -2.93 1.94 -18.06
N TRP A 50 -3.81 1.15 -17.47
CA TRP A 50 -3.42 0.20 -16.41
C TRP A 50 -2.57 -0.96 -16.92
N ALA A 51 -2.65 -1.30 -18.20
CA ALA A 51 -1.82 -2.32 -18.81
C ALA A 51 -0.31 -1.97 -18.81
N ALA A 52 0.04 -0.70 -18.70
CA ALA A 52 1.44 -0.25 -18.63
C ALA A 52 2.10 -0.47 -17.26
N TYR A 53 1.35 -0.86 -16.25
CA TYR A 53 1.87 -1.16 -14.92
C TYR A 53 2.31 -2.62 -14.83
N PRO A 54 3.58 -2.88 -14.51
CA PRO A 54 4.09 -4.26 -14.44
C PRO A 54 3.56 -5.06 -13.25
N VAL A 55 2.99 -4.40 -12.24
CA VAL A 55 2.45 -5.05 -11.04
C VAL A 55 1.02 -4.57 -10.78
N LYS A 56 0.11 -5.53 -10.66
CA LYS A 56 -1.27 -5.31 -10.26
C LYS A 56 -1.58 -6.13 -9.02
N ILE A 57 -1.93 -5.48 -7.94
CA ILE A 57 -2.37 -6.12 -6.70
C ILE A 57 -3.89 -6.03 -6.63
N VAL A 58 -4.53 -7.16 -6.38
CA VAL A 58 -5.97 -7.28 -6.20
C VAL A 58 -6.26 -7.68 -4.76
N LEU A 59 -7.14 -6.95 -4.10
CA LEU A 59 -7.59 -7.27 -2.74
C LEU A 59 -8.91 -8.04 -2.81
N ALA A 60 -8.96 -9.21 -2.22
CA ALA A 60 -10.14 -10.06 -2.26
C ALA A 60 -10.36 -10.82 -0.94
N THR A 61 -11.61 -11.19 -0.71
CA THR A 61 -11.97 -12.18 0.32
C THR A 61 -11.68 -13.59 -0.16
N THR A 62 -11.73 -14.56 0.75
CA THR A 62 -11.54 -15.99 0.42
C THR A 62 -12.61 -16.53 -0.51
N ASP A 63 -13.81 -15.94 -0.54
CA ASP A 63 -14.91 -16.29 -1.46
C ASP A 63 -14.88 -15.47 -2.76
N GLY A 64 -13.84 -14.67 -3.00
CA GLY A 64 -13.58 -13.97 -4.26
C GLY A 64 -14.22 -12.58 -4.39
N ALA A 65 -14.85 -12.04 -3.35
CA ALA A 65 -15.35 -10.67 -3.38
C ALA A 65 -14.20 -9.65 -3.26
N ASN A 66 -14.30 -8.53 -3.96
CA ASN A 66 -13.33 -7.45 -3.87
C ASN A 66 -13.37 -6.76 -2.50
N LEU A 67 -12.20 -6.40 -2.00
CA LEU A 67 -12.02 -5.58 -0.81
C LEU A 67 -11.39 -4.24 -1.15
N ALA A 68 -11.64 -3.26 -0.32
CA ALA A 68 -11.06 -1.92 -0.38
C ALA A 68 -10.63 -1.47 1.02
N ASN A 69 -10.16 -0.23 1.12
CA ASN A 69 -9.75 0.39 2.37
C ASN A 69 -8.60 -0.35 3.06
N ALA A 70 -7.47 -0.40 2.39
CA ALA A 70 -6.25 -1.03 2.87
C ALA A 70 -5.02 -0.14 2.68
N HIS A 71 -4.05 -0.28 3.57
CA HIS A 71 -2.67 0.14 3.29
C HIS A 71 -1.99 -0.98 2.50
N VAL A 72 -1.47 -0.64 1.31
CA VAL A 72 -0.80 -1.60 0.44
C VAL A 72 0.62 -1.14 0.18
N SER A 73 1.58 -2.04 0.35
CA SER A 73 3.00 -1.72 0.21
C SER A 73 3.76 -2.76 -0.61
N LEU A 74 4.83 -2.30 -1.24
CA LEU A 74 5.89 -3.13 -1.79
C LEU A 74 7.13 -3.00 -0.92
N ALA A 75 7.73 -4.14 -0.59
CA ALA A 75 9.01 -4.21 0.10
C ALA A 75 10.05 -4.94 -0.75
N LYS A 76 11.29 -4.49 -0.68
CA LYS A 76 12.46 -5.13 -1.27
C LYS A 76 13.51 -5.32 -0.18
N ASN A 77 14.00 -6.56 -0.02
CA ASN A 77 14.97 -6.91 1.03
C ASN A 77 14.49 -6.49 2.44
N GLY A 78 13.19 -6.69 2.73
CA GLY A 78 12.59 -6.36 4.02
C GLY A 78 12.31 -4.88 4.26
N LYS A 79 12.62 -4.00 3.28
CA LYS A 79 12.38 -2.55 3.39
C LYS A 79 11.25 -2.13 2.46
N GLU A 80 10.27 -1.39 2.99
CA GLU A 80 9.23 -0.78 2.17
C GLU A 80 9.83 0.22 1.18
N VAL A 81 9.53 0.04 -0.11
CA VAL A 81 9.99 0.93 -1.19
C VAL A 81 8.87 1.83 -1.69
N ALA A 82 7.62 1.40 -1.56
CA ALA A 82 6.44 2.20 -1.86
C ALA A 82 5.25 1.69 -1.07
N GLY A 83 4.36 2.58 -0.64
CA GLY A 83 3.13 2.21 0.05
C GLY A 83 2.13 3.36 0.03
N LEU A 84 0.84 3.02 -0.01
CA LEU A 84 -0.26 3.98 -0.02
C LEU A 84 -1.51 3.37 0.61
N ASP A 85 -2.36 4.24 1.13
CA ASP A 85 -3.70 3.89 1.54
C ASP A 85 -4.64 3.96 0.33
N CYS A 86 -5.41 2.91 0.10
CA CYS A 86 -6.26 2.78 -1.08
C CYS A 86 -7.66 2.34 -0.70
N ASP A 87 -8.66 3.09 -1.15
CA ASP A 87 -10.09 2.76 -0.98
C ASP A 87 -10.67 2.15 -2.28
N ALA A 88 -9.92 1.28 -2.91
CA ALA A 88 -10.32 0.52 -4.09
C ALA A 88 -9.65 -0.84 -4.11
N PRO A 89 -10.18 -1.81 -4.88
CA PRO A 89 -9.67 -3.19 -4.85
C PRO A 89 -8.39 -3.42 -5.63
N TRP A 90 -7.96 -2.52 -6.50
CA TRP A 90 -6.76 -2.67 -7.30
C TRP A 90 -5.73 -1.61 -6.99
N ILE A 91 -4.50 -2.06 -6.78
CA ILE A 91 -3.36 -1.19 -6.62
C ILE A 91 -2.32 -1.58 -7.66
N LEU A 92 -1.96 -0.61 -8.49
CA LEU A 92 -0.99 -0.79 -9.56
C LEU A 92 0.33 -0.13 -9.15
N PHE A 93 1.45 -0.82 -9.41
CA PHE A 93 2.77 -0.28 -9.17
C PHE A 93 3.65 -0.42 -10.40
N LYS A 94 4.55 0.52 -10.58
CA LYS A 94 5.58 0.49 -11.63
C LYS A 94 6.98 0.52 -11.01
N PRO A 95 7.38 -0.55 -10.30
CA PRO A 95 8.73 -0.66 -9.75
C PRO A 95 9.72 -1.09 -10.83
N LEU A 96 11.01 -0.95 -10.55
CA LEU A 96 12.07 -1.58 -11.35
C LEU A 96 11.93 -3.11 -11.29
N PRO A 97 12.41 -3.83 -12.33
CA PRO A 97 12.46 -5.29 -12.29
C PRO A 97 13.19 -5.80 -11.05
N GLY A 98 12.67 -6.86 -10.45
CA GLY A 98 13.25 -7.47 -9.26
C GLY A 98 12.26 -8.29 -8.45
N SER A 99 12.70 -8.73 -7.27
CA SER A 99 11.91 -9.50 -6.33
C SER A 99 11.39 -8.59 -5.21
N TYR A 100 10.10 -8.71 -4.95
CA TYR A 100 9.37 -7.88 -3.99
C TYR A 100 8.45 -8.73 -3.13
N THR A 101 8.04 -8.16 -2.00
CA THR A 101 6.91 -8.66 -1.20
C THR A 101 5.82 -7.60 -1.22
N ALA A 102 4.62 -7.98 -1.68
CA ALA A 102 3.42 -7.17 -1.55
C ALA A 102 2.75 -7.49 -0.23
N THR A 103 2.35 -6.46 0.50
CA THR A 103 1.62 -6.60 1.76
C THR A 103 0.45 -5.63 1.76
N ALA A 104 -0.72 -6.13 2.16
CA ALA A 104 -1.88 -5.30 2.40
C ALA A 104 -2.39 -5.50 3.82
N SER A 105 -2.71 -4.39 4.48
CA SER A 105 -3.30 -4.34 5.81
C SER A 105 -4.61 -3.59 5.73
N LEU A 106 -5.72 -4.24 6.09
CA LEU A 106 -7.03 -3.59 6.09
C LEU A 106 -7.09 -2.50 7.16
N ILE A 107 -7.48 -1.31 6.77
CA ILE A 107 -7.62 -0.16 7.68
C ILE A 107 -8.82 -0.40 8.58
N GLY A 108 -8.63 -0.27 9.90
CA GLY A 108 -9.67 -0.56 10.90
C GLY A 108 -10.00 -2.05 11.09
N GLY A 109 -9.27 -2.94 10.42
CA GLY A 109 -9.43 -4.39 10.56
C GLY A 109 -8.75 -4.96 11.81
N SER A 110 -9.29 -6.06 12.34
CA SER A 110 -8.69 -6.87 13.40
C SER A 110 -8.59 -8.31 12.91
N GLY A 111 -7.67 -9.11 13.45
CA GLY A 111 -7.45 -10.53 13.18
C GLY A 111 -7.67 -10.99 11.71
N GLY A 112 -6.65 -11.47 11.01
CA GLY A 112 -6.74 -11.82 9.60
C GLY A 112 -6.82 -10.61 8.65
N SER A 113 -6.46 -9.42 9.14
CA SER A 113 -6.50 -8.15 8.40
C SER A 113 -5.23 -7.85 7.60
N VAL A 114 -4.24 -8.72 7.62
CA VAL A 114 -2.98 -8.59 6.87
C VAL A 114 -2.81 -9.79 5.94
N SER A 115 -2.44 -9.50 4.70
CA SER A 115 -2.12 -10.51 3.68
C SER A 115 -0.84 -10.11 2.94
N SER A 116 0.02 -11.08 2.64
CA SER A 116 1.34 -10.83 2.07
C SER A 116 1.71 -11.91 1.06
N GLN A 117 2.37 -11.53 -0.02
CA GLN A 117 2.87 -12.46 -1.03
C GLN A 117 4.15 -11.94 -1.67
N SER A 118 5.14 -12.81 -1.81
CA SER A 118 6.37 -12.53 -2.56
C SER A 118 6.20 -12.83 -4.04
N PHE A 119 6.82 -12.03 -4.89
CA PHE A 119 6.78 -12.19 -6.35
C PHE A 119 8.01 -11.58 -6.99
N THR A 120 8.19 -11.89 -8.28
CA THR A 120 9.23 -11.30 -9.12
C THR A 120 8.62 -10.67 -10.35
N THR A 121 9.06 -9.45 -10.70
CA THR A 121 8.72 -8.77 -11.95
C THR A 121 9.95 -8.67 -12.84
N THR A 122 9.79 -8.94 -14.14
CA THR A 122 10.90 -9.19 -15.06
C THR A 122 11.17 -8.05 -16.04
N GLY A 123 10.31 -7.06 -16.15
CA GLY A 123 10.51 -5.91 -17.05
C GLY A 123 10.31 -6.26 -18.54
N ASP A 124 9.72 -7.40 -18.88
CA ASP A 124 9.40 -7.84 -20.25
C ASP A 124 8.07 -7.26 -20.79
N GLY A 125 7.46 -6.35 -20.04
CA GLY A 125 6.16 -5.73 -20.38
C GLY A 125 4.94 -6.54 -19.93
N ALA A 126 5.11 -7.76 -19.42
CA ALA A 126 4.00 -8.54 -18.87
C ALA A 126 3.59 -8.01 -17.49
N GLN A 127 2.28 -7.78 -17.32
CA GLN A 127 1.74 -7.42 -16.02
C GLN A 127 1.65 -8.64 -15.11
N LYS A 128 2.23 -8.55 -13.93
CA LYS A 128 2.11 -9.55 -12.87
C LYS A 128 0.92 -9.20 -11.99
N GLU A 129 -0.09 -10.08 -11.97
CA GLU A 129 -1.21 -9.95 -11.07
C GLU A 129 -0.99 -10.77 -9.80
N ILE A 130 -1.17 -10.15 -8.65
CA ILE A 130 -1.06 -10.75 -7.32
C ILE A 130 -2.38 -10.50 -6.59
N THR A 131 -3.06 -11.57 -6.21
CA THR A 131 -4.26 -11.46 -5.38
C THR A 131 -3.89 -11.66 -3.91
N LEU A 132 -4.08 -10.65 -3.11
CA LEU A 132 -3.94 -10.72 -1.66
C LEU A 132 -5.30 -11.05 -1.06
N THR A 133 -5.39 -12.25 -0.48
CA THR A 133 -6.65 -12.80 0.03
C THR A 133 -6.73 -12.63 1.55
N PHE A 134 -7.91 -12.21 1.99
CA PHE A 134 -8.21 -12.02 3.40
C PHE A 134 -9.24 -13.03 3.84
N ASN A 135 -9.01 -13.65 4.99
CA ASN A 135 -9.95 -14.63 5.58
C ASN A 135 -11.17 -13.92 6.19
N ARG A 136 -12.01 -13.39 5.30
CA ARG A 136 -13.27 -12.72 5.61
C ARG A 136 -14.34 -13.20 4.65
N PRO A 137 -15.54 -13.54 5.12
CA PRO A 137 -16.68 -13.69 4.21
C PRO A 137 -17.13 -12.32 3.69
N SER A 138 -17.58 -12.29 2.42
CA SER A 138 -17.98 -11.08 1.71
C SER A 138 -19.15 -10.32 2.35
N ASN A 139 -19.91 -10.99 3.21
CA ASN A 139 -21.09 -10.42 3.90
C ASN A 139 -20.76 -9.80 5.28
N GLN A 140 -19.50 -9.80 5.69
CA GLN A 140 -19.11 -9.11 6.92
C GLN A 140 -18.83 -7.64 6.63
N PRO A 141 -19.53 -6.72 7.30
CA PRO A 141 -19.21 -5.30 7.17
C PRO A 141 -17.77 -5.03 7.62
N VAL A 142 -17.08 -4.19 6.86
CA VAL A 142 -15.79 -3.67 7.30
C VAL A 142 -16.06 -2.79 8.52
N PRO A 143 -15.40 -3.01 9.67
CA PRO A 143 -15.56 -2.12 10.81
C PRO A 143 -15.19 -0.70 10.39
N VAL A 144 -16.13 0.20 10.51
CA VAL A 144 -15.90 1.65 10.39
C VAL A 144 -15.65 2.19 11.78
N ASN A 145 -14.46 2.75 12.02
CA ASN A 145 -14.16 3.48 13.25
C ASN A 145 -14.59 4.93 13.11
#